data_d254072c1f5c118d4eebe50042c05fd2
#
_entry.id   d254072c1f5c118d4eebe50042c05fd2
#
_cell.length_a   1.000
_cell.length_b   1.000
_cell.length_c   1.000
_cell.angle_alpha   90.00
_cell.angle_beta   90.00
_cell.angle_gamma   90.00
#
_symmetry.space_group_name_H-M   'P 1'
#
loop_
_entity.id
_entity.type
_entity.pdbx_description
1 polymer ?
#
loop_
_entity_poly.entity_id
_entity_poly.type
_entity_poly.pdbx_seq_one_letter_code
_entity_poly.pdbx_strand_id
1 'polypeptide(L)'
;MKRLKILTFSNCQPRASEGSGQIARAYTEGLRQSGHLVDFMGPDDYEVLQLLRPRANSYRQAIGMWKSASRKLRANDYDVVEFYGGEAWIAINRLAKRPNRRFLLVQHTNGPEPRYERMLDEYFGSTCRTWYQIRRESFMKKAFTKADLVVSVSEYDRDWLIREEYQPADRVVAIDNPIADEFFDTPIPHIKEKIIGYCGTWLPRKGVRVLAEDIGRILKEFPDYRLLLVGVGSSFEKERYFSAEICSRIEVVPHVEDKAELRNLYARMSIFVLPSIGESFGLALAEAMACGCAAAATRVGFAAGLNDREDAMLLERAESPNLYDAVRELIVNTDLRQQLSQQAPRAVQHLGWSEAISKLNITYLSWVSRPHAASDSRLNG
;
A
#
# COMPACT_ATOMS: atom_id res chain seq x y z
N MET A 1 -0.62 -2.09 30.99
CA MET A 1 -1.57 -1.78 29.90
C MET A 1 -2.72 -2.79 29.89
N LYS A 2 -3.94 -2.37 29.46
CA LYS A 2 -5.06 -3.30 29.27
C LYS A 2 -4.70 -4.29 28.15
N ARG A 3 -4.81 -5.60 28.44
CA ARG A 3 -4.62 -6.66 27.45
C ARG A 3 -5.89 -6.82 26.64
N LEU A 4 -5.82 -6.64 25.31
CA LEU A 4 -6.94 -6.81 24.40
C LEU A 4 -6.95 -8.21 23.80
N LYS A 5 -8.16 -8.72 23.48
CA LYS A 5 -8.37 -9.91 22.67
C LYS A 5 -8.88 -9.48 21.29
N ILE A 6 -8.11 -9.76 20.25
CA ILE A 6 -8.29 -9.26 18.90
C ILE A 6 -8.56 -10.43 17.96
N LEU A 7 -9.53 -10.30 17.06
CA LEU A 7 -9.81 -11.24 15.98
C LEU A 7 -9.52 -10.58 14.65
N THR A 8 -8.49 -11.04 13.95
CA THR A 8 -7.98 -10.48 12.70
C THR A 8 -8.33 -11.36 11.51
N PHE A 9 -8.89 -10.77 10.45
CA PHE A 9 -9.11 -11.40 9.15
C PHE A 9 -8.31 -10.70 8.06
N SER A 10 -7.48 -11.47 7.32
CA SER A 10 -6.78 -10.97 6.14
C SER A 10 -7.43 -11.52 4.87
N ASN A 11 -7.65 -10.67 3.85
CA ASN A 11 -8.14 -11.08 2.53
C ASN A 11 -7.03 -11.70 1.64
N CYS A 12 -5.78 -11.56 2.02
CA CYS A 12 -4.61 -12.07 1.32
C CYS A 12 -3.92 -13.16 2.15
N GLN A 13 -3.29 -14.10 1.45
CA GLN A 13 -2.43 -15.09 2.09
C GLN A 13 -1.18 -14.39 2.65
N PRO A 14 -0.68 -14.80 3.83
CA PRO A 14 0.54 -14.24 4.41
C PRO A 14 1.80 -14.82 3.74
N ARG A 15 1.88 -14.72 2.40
CA ARG A 15 3.03 -15.20 1.61
C ARG A 15 4.04 -14.07 1.42
N ALA A 16 5.32 -14.43 1.28
CA ALA A 16 6.41 -13.48 1.09
C ALA A 16 6.22 -12.56 -0.14
N SER A 17 5.53 -13.06 -1.18
CA SER A 17 5.25 -12.33 -2.42
C SER A 17 4.04 -11.39 -2.37
N GLU A 18 3.23 -11.42 -1.30
CA GLU A 18 1.99 -10.63 -1.19
C GLU A 18 2.13 -9.55 -0.11
N GLY A 19 2.49 -8.33 -0.50
CA GLY A 19 2.75 -7.21 0.42
C GLY A 19 1.63 -6.97 1.45
N SER A 20 0.36 -7.00 1.02
CA SER A 20 -0.81 -6.78 1.91
C SER A 20 -0.97 -7.87 2.97
N GLY A 21 -0.74 -9.14 2.61
CA GLY A 21 -0.83 -10.26 3.55
C GLY A 21 0.29 -10.25 4.58
N GLN A 22 1.49 -9.83 4.17
CA GLN A 22 2.62 -9.65 5.08
C GLN A 22 2.36 -8.55 6.10
N ILE A 23 1.80 -7.41 5.68
CA ILE A 23 1.48 -6.30 6.57
C ILE A 23 0.49 -6.73 7.64
N ALA A 24 -0.62 -7.41 7.28
CA ALA A 24 -1.59 -7.89 8.24
C ALA A 24 -0.97 -8.89 9.26
N ARG A 25 -0.07 -9.75 8.78
CA ARG A 25 0.65 -10.70 9.65
C ARG A 25 1.63 -9.98 10.59
N ALA A 26 2.38 -9.02 10.08
CA ALA A 26 3.36 -8.30 10.88
C ALA A 26 2.70 -7.43 11.96
N TYR A 27 1.57 -6.76 11.66
CA TYR A 27 0.76 -6.10 12.69
C TYR A 27 0.24 -7.08 13.73
N THR A 28 -0.23 -8.26 13.32
CA THR A 28 -0.67 -9.33 14.23
C THR A 28 0.45 -9.71 15.19
N GLU A 29 1.66 -9.93 14.68
CA GLU A 29 2.80 -10.31 15.50
C GLU A 29 3.25 -9.19 16.43
N GLY A 30 3.33 -7.95 15.94
CA GLY A 30 3.66 -6.79 16.76
C GLY A 30 2.65 -6.54 17.89
N LEU A 31 1.35 -6.74 17.65
CA LEU A 31 0.32 -6.66 18.68
C LEU A 31 0.45 -7.79 19.72
N ARG A 32 0.86 -9.01 19.30
CA ARG A 32 1.18 -10.10 20.23
C ARG A 32 2.39 -9.77 21.10
N GLN A 33 3.45 -9.23 20.51
CA GLN A 33 4.65 -8.77 21.24
C GLN A 33 4.32 -7.63 22.21
N SER A 34 3.33 -6.81 21.88
CA SER A 34 2.79 -5.77 22.78
C SER A 34 1.91 -6.33 23.91
N GLY A 35 1.75 -7.65 24.01
CA GLY A 35 1.05 -8.36 25.07
C GLY A 35 -0.43 -8.65 24.82
N HIS A 36 -0.96 -8.39 23.62
CA HIS A 36 -2.34 -8.72 23.25
C HIS A 36 -2.52 -10.19 22.85
N LEU A 37 -3.76 -10.67 22.93
CA LEU A 37 -4.15 -11.99 22.38
C LEU A 37 -4.74 -11.76 20.98
N VAL A 38 -4.09 -12.28 19.94
CA VAL A 38 -4.55 -12.09 18.56
C VAL A 38 -4.81 -13.43 17.89
N ASP A 39 -6.06 -13.66 17.51
CA ASP A 39 -6.49 -14.79 16.66
C ASP A 39 -6.45 -14.31 15.20
N PHE A 40 -5.51 -14.82 14.40
CA PHE A 40 -5.37 -14.49 12.98
C PHE A 40 -6.05 -15.55 12.10
N MET A 41 -6.78 -15.07 11.08
CA MET A 41 -7.50 -15.90 10.11
C MET A 41 -7.15 -15.44 8.69
N GLY A 42 -6.46 -16.30 7.94
CA GLY A 42 -6.18 -16.11 6.52
C GLY A 42 -7.25 -16.74 5.62
N PRO A 43 -7.17 -16.59 4.28
CA PRO A 43 -8.13 -17.16 3.34
C PRO A 43 -8.34 -18.67 3.47
N ASP A 44 -7.29 -19.44 3.79
CA ASP A 44 -7.40 -20.88 3.95
C ASP A 44 -8.22 -21.30 5.19
N ASP A 45 -8.30 -20.41 6.20
CA ASP A 45 -9.04 -20.69 7.45
C ASP A 45 -10.55 -20.45 7.34
N TYR A 46 -10.97 -19.56 6.42
CA TYR A 46 -12.36 -19.12 6.37
C TYR A 46 -13.01 -19.25 4.99
N GLU A 47 -12.25 -19.33 3.90
CA GLU A 47 -12.82 -19.31 2.54
C GLU A 47 -13.71 -20.52 2.27
N VAL A 48 -14.91 -20.26 1.74
CA VAL A 48 -15.88 -21.29 1.36
C VAL A 48 -15.76 -21.65 -0.11
N LEU A 49 -16.20 -22.86 -0.50
CA LEU A 49 -16.26 -23.31 -1.91
C LEU A 49 -14.92 -23.15 -2.65
N GLN A 50 -13.82 -23.56 -2.01
CA GLN A 50 -12.45 -23.42 -2.53
C GLN A 50 -12.26 -24.07 -3.91
N LEU A 51 -13.04 -25.12 -4.24
CA LEU A 51 -13.03 -25.78 -5.55
C LEU A 51 -13.45 -24.85 -6.71
N LEU A 52 -14.12 -23.74 -6.42
CA LEU A 52 -14.52 -22.73 -7.42
C LEU A 52 -13.44 -21.68 -7.67
N ARG A 53 -12.26 -21.77 -7.06
CA ARG A 53 -11.16 -20.82 -7.31
C ARG A 53 -10.75 -20.83 -8.78
N PRO A 54 -10.44 -19.66 -9.38
CA PRO A 54 -10.48 -18.30 -8.83
C PRO A 54 -11.84 -17.59 -8.95
N ARG A 55 -12.88 -18.28 -9.44
CA ARG A 55 -14.20 -17.67 -9.72
C ARG A 55 -14.89 -17.18 -8.44
N ALA A 56 -15.61 -16.06 -8.54
CA ALA A 56 -16.40 -15.45 -7.46
C ALA A 56 -15.63 -15.22 -6.15
N ASN A 57 -14.33 -14.93 -6.22
CA ASN A 57 -13.44 -14.85 -5.06
C ASN A 57 -13.96 -13.88 -3.99
N SER A 58 -14.37 -12.66 -4.38
CA SER A 58 -14.90 -11.64 -3.47
C SER A 58 -16.13 -12.10 -2.69
N TYR A 59 -17.03 -12.85 -3.31
CA TYR A 59 -18.22 -13.37 -2.62
C TYR A 59 -17.90 -14.55 -1.69
N ARG A 60 -17.01 -15.45 -2.13
CA ARG A 60 -16.59 -16.61 -1.33
C ARG A 60 -15.87 -16.16 -0.06
N GLN A 61 -14.97 -15.18 -0.17
CA GLN A 61 -14.29 -14.57 0.95
C GLN A 61 -15.26 -13.84 1.86
N ALA A 62 -16.15 -13.02 1.33
CA ALA A 62 -17.16 -12.28 2.11
C ALA A 62 -18.05 -13.19 2.95
N ILE A 63 -18.54 -14.30 2.38
CA ILE A 63 -19.34 -15.29 3.08
C ILE A 63 -18.50 -16.03 4.12
N GLY A 64 -17.28 -16.43 3.75
CA GLY A 64 -16.36 -17.15 4.62
C GLY A 64 -15.99 -16.34 5.86
N MET A 65 -15.57 -15.09 5.69
CA MET A 65 -15.27 -14.17 6.79
C MET A 65 -16.45 -14.02 7.74
N TRP A 66 -17.67 -13.78 7.19
CA TRP A 66 -18.87 -13.67 8.03
C TRP A 66 -19.17 -14.93 8.82
N LYS A 67 -19.13 -16.12 8.19
CA LYS A 67 -19.40 -17.40 8.87
C LYS A 67 -18.35 -17.68 9.95
N SER A 68 -17.08 -17.46 9.64
CA SER A 68 -15.98 -17.71 10.57
C SER A 68 -16.01 -16.71 11.74
N ALA A 69 -16.19 -15.40 11.48
CA ALA A 69 -16.34 -14.40 12.53
C ALA A 69 -17.52 -14.70 13.45
N SER A 70 -18.68 -15.08 12.86
CA SER A 70 -19.87 -15.44 13.66
C SER A 70 -19.65 -16.65 14.54
N ARG A 71 -18.89 -17.66 14.06
CA ARG A 71 -18.53 -18.85 14.84
C ARG A 71 -17.57 -18.49 15.99
N LYS A 72 -16.52 -17.73 15.70
CA LYS A 72 -15.53 -17.29 16.70
C LYS A 72 -16.17 -16.44 17.81
N LEU A 73 -17.06 -15.51 17.44
CA LEU A 73 -17.79 -14.63 18.36
C LEU A 73 -18.89 -15.31 19.18
N ARG A 74 -19.27 -16.56 18.86
CA ARG A 74 -20.12 -17.40 19.72
C ARG A 74 -19.32 -18.15 20.76
N ALA A 75 -18.09 -18.50 20.44
CA ALA A 75 -17.22 -19.29 21.30
C ALA A 75 -16.37 -18.43 22.23
N ASN A 76 -16.12 -17.16 21.90
CA ASN A 76 -15.22 -16.29 22.62
C ASN A 76 -15.68 -14.83 22.60
N ASP A 77 -15.33 -14.10 23.65
CA ASP A 77 -15.42 -12.63 23.65
C ASP A 77 -14.12 -12.03 23.08
N TYR A 78 -14.28 -10.97 22.27
CA TYR A 78 -13.21 -10.18 21.72
C TYR A 78 -13.44 -8.70 22.04
N ASP A 79 -12.35 -7.94 22.21
CA ASP A 79 -12.39 -6.49 22.38
C ASP A 79 -12.39 -5.78 21.00
N VAL A 80 -11.69 -6.37 20.01
CA VAL A 80 -11.56 -5.84 18.65
C VAL A 80 -11.80 -6.96 17.64
N VAL A 81 -12.55 -6.66 16.57
CA VAL A 81 -12.69 -7.51 15.39
C VAL A 81 -12.30 -6.67 14.17
N GLU A 82 -11.23 -7.05 13.52
CA GLU A 82 -10.64 -6.29 12.41
C GLU A 82 -10.58 -7.10 11.12
N PHE A 83 -10.75 -6.41 10.02
CA PHE A 83 -10.75 -6.97 8.68
C PHE A 83 -9.82 -6.17 7.77
N TYR A 84 -8.97 -6.86 7.03
CA TYR A 84 -8.15 -6.31 5.96
C TYR A 84 -8.78 -6.59 4.61
N GLY A 85 -9.06 -5.52 3.84
CA GLY A 85 -9.65 -5.58 2.50
C GLY A 85 -11.18 -5.42 2.47
N GLY A 86 -11.68 -4.89 1.36
CA GLY A 86 -13.10 -4.60 1.15
C GLY A 86 -14.02 -5.84 1.04
N GLU A 87 -13.44 -7.03 0.90
CA GLU A 87 -14.16 -8.31 0.86
C GLU A 87 -14.93 -8.61 2.16
N ALA A 88 -14.60 -7.92 3.26
CA ALA A 88 -15.29 -8.05 4.55
C ALA A 88 -16.72 -7.49 4.58
N TRP A 89 -17.25 -6.96 3.48
CA TRP A 89 -18.53 -6.24 3.43
C TRP A 89 -19.73 -6.98 4.01
N ILE A 90 -19.85 -8.31 3.84
CA ILE A 90 -20.93 -9.11 4.49
C ILE A 90 -20.72 -9.17 6.00
N ALA A 91 -19.48 -9.49 6.42
CA ALA A 91 -19.14 -9.63 7.83
C ALA A 91 -19.40 -8.32 8.58
N ILE A 92 -18.84 -7.23 8.10
CA ILE A 92 -18.99 -5.89 8.73
C ILE A 92 -20.45 -5.46 8.77
N ASN A 93 -21.18 -5.54 7.64
CA ASN A 93 -22.59 -5.14 7.62
C ASN A 93 -23.50 -5.96 8.59
N ARG A 94 -23.18 -7.23 8.79
CA ARG A 94 -23.92 -8.10 9.73
C ARG A 94 -23.50 -7.87 11.17
N LEU A 95 -22.20 -7.73 11.42
CA LEU A 95 -21.64 -7.52 12.76
C LEU A 95 -21.99 -6.12 13.32
N ALA A 96 -22.01 -5.10 12.46
CA ALA A 96 -22.44 -3.75 12.85
C ALA A 96 -23.88 -3.72 13.42
N LYS A 97 -24.77 -4.60 12.92
CA LYS A 97 -26.16 -4.72 13.36
C LYS A 97 -26.38 -5.69 14.52
N ARG A 98 -25.30 -6.29 15.07
CA ARG A 98 -25.44 -7.27 16.16
C ARG A 98 -25.93 -6.56 17.42
N PRO A 99 -27.04 -6.99 18.04
CA PRO A 99 -27.52 -6.41 19.28
C PRO A 99 -26.50 -6.64 20.40
N ASN A 100 -26.36 -5.66 21.30
CA ASN A 100 -25.46 -5.70 22.46
C ASN A 100 -23.99 -6.03 22.10
N ARG A 101 -23.52 -5.56 20.93
CA ARG A 101 -22.14 -5.71 20.50
C ARG A 101 -21.19 -4.98 21.47
N ARG A 102 -20.17 -5.68 21.97
CA ARG A 102 -19.19 -5.16 22.95
C ARG A 102 -17.78 -5.01 22.38
N PHE A 103 -17.55 -5.29 21.10
CA PHE A 103 -16.24 -5.18 20.45
C PHE A 103 -16.22 -4.00 19.47
N LEU A 104 -15.02 -3.42 19.32
CA LEU A 104 -14.70 -2.46 18.27
C LEU A 104 -14.65 -3.18 16.93
N LEU A 105 -15.34 -2.67 15.92
CA LEU A 105 -15.35 -3.21 14.55
C LEU A 105 -14.49 -2.34 13.66
N VAL A 106 -13.37 -2.88 13.17
CA VAL A 106 -12.34 -2.15 12.43
C VAL A 106 -12.24 -2.66 10.99
N GLN A 107 -12.14 -1.73 10.05
CA GLN A 107 -11.80 -2.01 8.66
C GLN A 107 -10.45 -1.42 8.32
N HIS A 108 -9.49 -2.27 7.91
CA HIS A 108 -8.24 -1.82 7.33
C HIS A 108 -8.34 -1.76 5.81
N THR A 109 -7.78 -0.71 5.20
CA THR A 109 -7.61 -0.65 3.75
C THR A 109 -6.17 -0.98 3.38
N ASN A 110 -6.00 -1.76 2.30
CA ASN A 110 -4.72 -1.93 1.61
C ASN A 110 -4.68 -1.05 0.35
N GLY A 111 -5.59 -0.08 0.30
CA GLY A 111 -5.92 0.78 -0.80
C GLY A 111 -7.38 0.60 -1.20
N PRO A 112 -8.18 1.68 -1.27
CA PRO A 112 -9.56 1.60 -1.70
C PRO A 112 -9.62 1.24 -3.21
N GLU A 113 -9.91 -0.02 -3.54
CA GLU A 113 -9.95 -0.49 -4.93
C GLU A 113 -10.83 0.39 -5.84
N PRO A 114 -12.02 0.88 -5.40
CA PRO A 114 -12.83 1.77 -6.22
C PRO A 114 -12.09 3.04 -6.68
N ARG A 115 -11.14 3.52 -5.86
CA ARG A 115 -10.32 4.66 -6.20
C ARG A 115 -9.41 4.37 -7.39
N TYR A 116 -8.72 3.22 -7.37
CA TYR A 116 -7.84 2.83 -8.47
C TYR A 116 -8.59 2.66 -9.78
N GLU A 117 -9.76 2.03 -9.75
CA GLU A 117 -10.59 1.86 -10.93
C GLU A 117 -10.98 3.24 -11.51
N ARG A 118 -11.41 4.19 -10.68
CA ARG A 118 -11.72 5.56 -11.14
C ARG A 118 -10.51 6.29 -11.70
N MET A 119 -9.36 6.23 -11.03
CA MET A 119 -8.13 6.88 -11.48
C MET A 119 -7.67 6.36 -12.83
N LEU A 120 -7.75 5.04 -13.07
CA LEU A 120 -7.42 4.44 -14.36
C LEU A 120 -8.42 4.83 -15.43
N ASP A 121 -9.71 4.85 -15.11
CA ASP A 121 -10.77 5.30 -16.02
C ASP A 121 -10.52 6.76 -16.44
N GLU A 122 -10.21 7.65 -15.51
CA GLU A 122 -9.87 9.06 -15.77
C GLU A 122 -8.60 9.19 -16.61
N TYR A 123 -7.55 8.45 -16.27
CA TYR A 123 -6.26 8.52 -16.97
C TYR A 123 -6.35 8.02 -18.42
N PHE A 124 -7.09 6.93 -18.67
CA PHE A 124 -7.25 6.36 -20.00
C PHE A 124 -8.47 6.91 -20.76
N GLY A 125 -9.22 7.83 -20.17
CA GLY A 125 -10.42 8.39 -20.78
C GLY A 125 -11.57 7.39 -20.91
N SER A 126 -11.58 6.31 -20.13
CA SER A 126 -12.65 5.31 -20.13
C SER A 126 -13.83 5.80 -19.32
N THR A 127 -15.01 5.95 -19.94
CA THR A 127 -16.23 6.41 -19.26
C THR A 127 -17.23 5.28 -19.01
N CYS A 128 -16.95 4.07 -19.46
CA CYS A 128 -17.91 2.97 -19.46
C CYS A 128 -17.59 1.96 -18.36
N ARG A 129 -18.15 2.20 -17.17
CA ARG A 129 -18.06 1.23 -16.06
C ARG A 129 -19.12 0.13 -16.21
N THR A 130 -18.70 -1.11 -16.06
CA THR A 130 -19.63 -2.25 -16.08
C THR A 130 -20.55 -2.23 -14.85
N TRP A 131 -21.77 -2.73 -14.99
CA TRP A 131 -22.69 -2.90 -13.88
C TRP A 131 -22.10 -3.72 -12.71
N TYR A 132 -21.19 -4.68 -13.00
CA TYR A 132 -20.48 -5.45 -12.01
C TYR A 132 -19.52 -4.58 -11.18
N GLN A 133 -18.77 -3.68 -11.80
CA GLN A 133 -17.87 -2.74 -11.11
C GLN A 133 -18.63 -1.80 -10.19
N ILE A 134 -19.75 -1.24 -10.66
CA ILE A 134 -20.60 -0.34 -9.86
C ILE A 134 -21.17 -1.06 -8.63
N ARG A 135 -21.68 -2.30 -8.79
CA ARG A 135 -22.17 -3.08 -7.66
C ARG A 135 -21.09 -3.47 -6.69
N ARG A 136 -19.92 -3.86 -7.19
CA ARG A 136 -18.76 -4.19 -6.36
C ARG A 136 -18.35 -3.00 -5.50
N GLU A 137 -18.24 -1.81 -6.09
CA GLU A 137 -17.96 -0.56 -5.36
C GLU A 137 -18.97 -0.31 -4.25
N SER A 138 -20.28 -0.42 -4.55
CA SER A 138 -21.34 -0.25 -3.55
C SER A 138 -21.24 -1.24 -2.40
N PHE A 139 -20.85 -2.49 -2.66
CA PHE A 139 -20.64 -3.49 -1.60
C PHE A 139 -19.41 -3.18 -0.76
N MET A 140 -18.31 -2.81 -1.39
CA MET A 140 -17.08 -2.44 -0.68
C MET A 140 -17.29 -1.17 0.15
N LYS A 141 -18.01 -0.17 -0.37
CA LYS A 141 -18.37 1.02 0.40
C LYS A 141 -19.06 0.66 1.72
N LYS A 142 -19.89 -0.39 1.75
CA LYS A 142 -20.54 -0.86 2.98
C LYS A 142 -19.59 -1.39 4.03
N ALA A 143 -18.44 -1.98 3.64
CA ALA A 143 -17.43 -2.42 4.59
C ALA A 143 -16.85 -1.24 5.36
N PHE A 144 -16.57 -0.14 4.66
CA PHE A 144 -16.03 1.07 5.27
C PHE A 144 -17.08 1.82 6.09
N THR A 145 -18.27 2.12 5.50
CA THR A 145 -19.30 2.95 6.14
C THR A 145 -19.93 2.33 7.38
N LYS A 146 -19.84 1.03 7.57
CA LYS A 146 -20.45 0.31 8.71
C LYS A 146 -19.45 -0.10 9.79
N ALA A 147 -18.16 0.09 9.56
CA ALA A 147 -17.15 -0.06 10.60
C ALA A 147 -17.21 1.08 11.61
N ASP A 148 -16.77 0.85 12.85
CA ASP A 148 -16.66 1.90 13.86
C ASP A 148 -15.41 2.75 13.59
N LEU A 149 -14.35 2.12 13.08
CA LEU A 149 -13.07 2.71 12.76
C LEU A 149 -12.57 2.18 11.43
N VAL A 150 -12.02 3.06 10.61
CA VAL A 150 -11.27 2.71 9.42
C VAL A 150 -9.79 3.09 9.65
N VAL A 151 -8.89 2.15 9.35
CA VAL A 151 -7.45 2.39 9.34
C VAL A 151 -6.99 2.41 7.88
N SER A 152 -6.48 3.57 7.44
CA SER A 152 -5.91 3.76 6.12
C SER A 152 -4.37 3.70 6.18
N VAL A 153 -3.75 3.35 5.05
CA VAL A 153 -2.30 3.16 4.94
C VAL A 153 -1.54 4.45 4.62
N SER A 154 -2.25 5.57 4.47
CA SER A 154 -1.68 6.91 4.24
C SER A 154 -2.72 7.99 4.51
N GLU A 155 -2.26 9.22 4.79
CA GLU A 155 -3.15 10.41 4.85
C GLU A 155 -3.83 10.66 3.49
N TYR A 156 -3.17 10.35 2.39
CA TYR A 156 -3.70 10.48 1.04
C TYR A 156 -4.95 9.60 0.80
N ASP A 157 -4.95 8.37 1.28
CA ASP A 157 -6.13 7.49 1.24
C ASP A 157 -7.18 7.90 2.26
N ARG A 158 -6.76 8.34 3.46
CA ARG A 158 -7.65 8.87 4.50
C ARG A 158 -8.49 10.03 3.96
N ASP A 159 -7.84 11.02 3.36
CA ASP A 159 -8.50 12.21 2.84
C ASP A 159 -9.47 11.85 1.70
N TRP A 160 -9.12 10.87 0.87
CA TRP A 160 -10.03 10.37 -0.16
C TRP A 160 -11.26 9.69 0.47
N LEU A 161 -11.09 8.84 1.48
CA LEU A 161 -12.20 8.17 2.16
C LEU A 161 -13.17 9.16 2.82
N ILE A 162 -12.64 10.24 3.39
CA ILE A 162 -13.46 11.31 4.00
C ILE A 162 -14.20 12.11 2.92
N ARG A 163 -13.50 12.55 1.88
CA ARG A 163 -14.06 13.35 0.79
C ARG A 163 -15.17 12.61 0.03
N GLU A 164 -15.00 11.30 -0.18
CA GLU A 164 -15.99 10.45 -0.88
C GLU A 164 -17.07 9.89 0.07
N GLU A 165 -17.15 10.41 1.29
CA GLU A 165 -18.16 10.05 2.29
C GLU A 165 -18.19 8.54 2.62
N TYR A 166 -17.02 7.90 2.69
CA TYR A 166 -16.90 6.53 3.18
C TYR A 166 -16.95 6.47 4.70
N GLN A 167 -16.38 7.48 5.36
CA GLN A 167 -16.44 7.65 6.82
C GLN A 167 -16.22 9.12 7.20
N PRO A 168 -16.76 9.59 8.33
CA PRO A 168 -16.42 10.89 8.88
C PRO A 168 -14.97 10.90 9.42
N ALA A 169 -14.37 12.09 9.47
CA ALA A 169 -12.96 12.27 9.78
C ALA A 169 -12.53 11.70 11.15
N ASP A 170 -13.43 11.72 12.14
CA ASP A 170 -13.22 11.21 13.49
C ASP A 170 -13.21 9.67 13.58
N ARG A 171 -13.54 8.99 12.49
CA ARG A 171 -13.57 7.52 12.36
C ARG A 171 -12.57 6.98 11.33
N VAL A 172 -11.70 7.81 10.79
CA VAL A 172 -10.62 7.38 9.90
C VAL A 172 -9.28 7.80 10.48
N VAL A 173 -8.40 6.84 10.68
CA VAL A 173 -7.03 7.06 11.17
C VAL A 173 -6.05 6.61 10.09
N ALA A 174 -5.10 7.46 9.75
CA ALA A 174 -3.99 7.08 8.89
C ALA A 174 -2.84 6.51 9.73
N ILE A 175 -2.41 5.32 9.38
CA ILE A 175 -1.19 4.70 9.89
C ILE A 175 -0.38 4.30 8.67
N ASP A 176 0.68 5.04 8.41
CA ASP A 176 1.54 4.79 7.27
C ASP A 176 2.10 3.38 7.29
N ASN A 177 2.13 2.74 6.13
CA ASN A 177 2.69 1.40 6.01
C ASN A 177 4.17 1.44 6.39
N PRO A 178 4.59 0.63 7.38
CA PRO A 178 5.99 0.55 7.74
C PRO A 178 6.80 -0.19 6.69
N ILE A 179 8.09 0.14 6.61
CA ILE A 179 9.08 -0.61 5.85
C ILE A 179 9.95 -1.45 6.79
N ALA A 180 10.61 -2.45 6.25
CA ALA A 180 11.43 -3.38 7.03
C ALA A 180 12.69 -2.68 7.58
N ASP A 181 13.10 -3.06 8.79
CA ASP A 181 14.22 -2.43 9.51
C ASP A 181 15.54 -2.53 8.73
N GLU A 182 15.71 -3.58 7.92
CA GLU A 182 16.86 -3.80 7.06
C GLU A 182 17.14 -2.64 6.09
N PHE A 183 16.13 -1.85 5.72
CA PHE A 183 16.33 -0.69 4.83
C PHE A 183 16.93 0.51 5.55
N PHE A 184 16.69 0.66 6.86
CA PHE A 184 17.24 1.76 7.66
C PHE A 184 18.71 1.56 8.00
N ASP A 185 19.17 0.31 8.08
CA ASP A 185 20.54 -0.06 8.43
C ASP A 185 21.52 -0.01 7.23
N THR A 186 21.10 0.66 6.15
CA THR A 186 21.91 0.70 4.92
C THR A 186 22.98 1.79 5.02
N PRO A 187 24.26 1.46 4.98
CA PRO A 187 25.30 2.46 4.77
C PRO A 187 25.08 3.13 3.40
N ILE A 188 24.90 4.44 3.40
CA ILE A 188 24.71 5.18 2.15
C ILE A 188 26.09 5.47 1.56
N PRO A 189 26.45 4.90 0.39
CA PRO A 189 27.72 5.19 -0.25
C PRO A 189 27.80 6.66 -0.63
N HIS A 190 28.95 7.29 -0.44
CA HIS A 190 29.19 8.67 -0.89
C HIS A 190 29.01 8.83 -2.41
N ILE A 191 29.34 7.78 -3.17
CA ILE A 191 29.18 7.73 -4.63
C ILE A 191 28.41 6.47 -4.96
N LYS A 192 27.21 6.65 -5.51
CA LYS A 192 26.37 5.57 -6.04
C LYS A 192 26.65 5.33 -7.52
N GLU A 193 26.32 4.14 -8.01
CA GLU A 193 26.42 3.81 -9.43
C GLU A 193 25.49 4.72 -10.26
N LYS A 194 25.83 4.96 -11.52
CA LYS A 194 24.98 5.70 -12.48
C LYS A 194 23.81 4.80 -12.92
N ILE A 195 22.96 4.44 -11.96
CA ILE A 195 21.80 3.57 -12.14
C ILE A 195 20.53 4.36 -11.83
N ILE A 196 19.59 4.34 -12.78
CA ILE A 196 18.20 4.70 -12.58
C ILE A 196 17.46 3.41 -12.23
N GLY A 197 16.75 3.38 -11.11
CA GLY A 197 16.05 2.20 -10.62
C GLY A 197 14.54 2.34 -10.62
N TYR A 198 13.87 1.25 -10.85
CA TYR A 198 12.42 1.06 -10.65
C TYR A 198 12.18 -0.25 -9.91
N CYS A 199 11.22 -0.26 -8.99
CA CYS A 199 10.81 -1.48 -8.32
C CYS A 199 9.29 -1.60 -8.27
N GLY A 200 8.77 -2.71 -8.80
CA GLY A 200 7.36 -3.05 -8.77
C GLY A 200 6.88 -3.82 -9.99
N THR A 201 5.69 -4.42 -9.88
CA THR A 201 5.08 -5.16 -10.99
C THR A 201 4.85 -4.25 -12.19
N TRP A 202 5.10 -4.76 -13.40
CA TRP A 202 4.95 -4.01 -14.64
C TRP A 202 3.47 -3.90 -15.05
N LEU A 203 2.75 -2.95 -14.42
CA LEU A 203 1.32 -2.74 -14.59
C LEU A 203 1.00 -1.29 -15.02
N PRO A 204 -0.05 -1.06 -15.83
CA PRO A 204 -0.42 0.29 -16.31
C PRO A 204 -0.54 1.33 -15.18
N ARG A 205 -1.13 0.97 -14.04
CA ARG A 205 -1.27 1.87 -12.89
C ARG A 205 0.05 2.38 -12.31
N LYS A 206 1.16 1.68 -12.58
CA LYS A 206 2.52 2.05 -12.14
C LYS A 206 3.20 3.04 -13.11
N GLY A 207 2.47 3.55 -14.13
CA GLY A 207 3.00 4.52 -15.08
C GLY A 207 4.09 3.96 -16.00
N VAL A 208 4.09 2.63 -16.21
CA VAL A 208 5.13 1.92 -16.96
C VAL A 208 5.29 2.38 -18.41
N ARG A 209 4.23 2.96 -19.01
CA ARG A 209 4.31 3.56 -20.35
C ARG A 209 5.20 4.81 -20.32
N VAL A 210 4.94 5.73 -19.39
CA VAL A 210 5.74 6.96 -19.21
C VAL A 210 7.17 6.59 -18.83
N LEU A 211 7.34 5.59 -17.95
CA LEU A 211 8.66 5.09 -17.58
C LEU A 211 9.44 4.62 -18.80
N ALA A 212 8.84 3.76 -19.64
CA ALA A 212 9.52 3.23 -20.82
C ALA A 212 9.89 4.33 -21.82
N GLU A 213 8.97 5.28 -22.07
CA GLU A 213 9.16 6.40 -22.99
C GLU A 213 10.26 7.35 -22.50
N ASP A 214 10.11 7.89 -21.30
CA ASP A 214 10.98 8.95 -20.79
C ASP A 214 12.36 8.42 -20.39
N ILE A 215 12.44 7.27 -19.72
CA ILE A 215 13.74 6.66 -19.37
C ILE A 215 14.43 6.13 -20.62
N GLY A 216 13.68 5.65 -21.64
CA GLY A 216 14.27 5.32 -22.93
C GLY A 216 14.97 6.50 -23.60
N ARG A 217 14.39 7.72 -23.51
CA ARG A 217 15.04 8.97 -23.99
C ARG A 217 16.27 9.33 -23.13
N ILE A 218 16.17 9.24 -21.82
CA ILE A 218 17.29 9.49 -20.88
C ILE A 218 18.48 8.59 -21.20
N LEU A 219 18.26 7.30 -21.39
CA LEU A 219 19.34 6.36 -21.69
C LEU A 219 20.02 6.64 -23.05
N LYS A 220 19.32 7.26 -24.01
CA LYS A 220 19.94 7.70 -25.27
C LYS A 220 20.78 8.96 -25.07
N GLU A 221 20.31 9.92 -24.30
CA GLU A 221 21.01 11.17 -24.02
C GLU A 221 22.23 10.97 -23.10
N PHE A 222 22.12 10.05 -22.13
CA PHE A 222 23.17 9.77 -21.12
C PHE A 222 23.66 8.33 -21.24
N PRO A 223 24.62 8.03 -22.14
CA PRO A 223 25.03 6.66 -22.45
C PRO A 223 25.76 5.94 -21.31
N ASP A 224 26.23 6.64 -20.31
CA ASP A 224 26.89 6.12 -19.10
C ASP A 224 25.91 5.72 -17.98
N TYR A 225 24.61 6.04 -18.12
CA TYR A 225 23.59 5.56 -17.21
C TYR A 225 23.02 4.19 -17.63
N ARG A 226 22.59 3.41 -16.64
CA ARG A 226 21.92 2.13 -16.80
C ARG A 226 20.55 2.16 -16.13
N LEU A 227 19.63 1.30 -16.55
CA LEU A 227 18.33 1.11 -15.92
C LEU A 227 18.32 -0.23 -15.19
N LEU A 228 17.89 -0.25 -13.93
CA LEU A 228 17.65 -1.44 -13.14
C LEU A 228 16.15 -1.59 -12.85
N LEU A 229 15.55 -2.63 -13.39
CA LEU A 229 14.13 -2.97 -13.22
C LEU A 229 14.01 -4.16 -12.25
N VAL A 230 13.37 -3.94 -11.10
CA VAL A 230 13.22 -4.93 -10.04
C VAL A 230 11.74 -5.28 -9.85
N GLY A 231 11.41 -6.56 -9.70
CA GLY A 231 10.05 -7.01 -9.38
C GLY A 231 9.04 -6.91 -10.52
N VAL A 232 9.51 -6.80 -11.77
CA VAL A 232 8.65 -6.61 -12.96
C VAL A 232 7.89 -7.86 -13.37
N GLY A 233 8.24 -9.02 -12.81
CA GLY A 233 7.64 -10.32 -13.11
C GLY A 233 8.42 -11.13 -14.14
N SER A 234 8.31 -12.46 -14.07
CA SER A 234 9.09 -13.40 -14.90
C SER A 234 8.69 -13.38 -16.40
N SER A 235 7.52 -12.86 -16.72
CA SER A 235 7.04 -12.74 -18.11
C SER A 235 7.42 -11.40 -18.77
N PHE A 236 8.17 -10.55 -18.07
CA PHE A 236 8.59 -9.26 -18.62
C PHE A 236 9.71 -9.43 -19.64
N GLU A 237 9.53 -8.83 -20.81
CA GLU A 237 10.48 -8.79 -21.92
C GLU A 237 10.80 -7.33 -22.25
N LYS A 238 12.03 -6.88 -21.89
CA LYS A 238 12.44 -5.47 -22.07
C LYS A 238 12.43 -5.01 -23.54
N GLU A 239 12.65 -5.92 -24.47
CA GLU A 239 12.68 -5.69 -25.91
C GLU A 239 11.32 -5.23 -26.48
N ARG A 240 10.22 -5.46 -25.75
CA ARG A 240 8.90 -4.97 -26.11
C ARG A 240 8.69 -3.49 -25.80
N TYR A 241 9.50 -2.95 -24.91
CA TYR A 241 9.30 -1.60 -24.36
C TYR A 241 10.45 -0.64 -24.71
N PHE A 242 11.64 -1.18 -24.96
CA PHE A 242 12.85 -0.40 -25.17
C PHE A 242 13.51 -0.78 -26.50
N SER A 243 14.15 0.21 -27.17
CA SER A 243 14.88 -0.04 -28.42
C SER A 243 16.11 -0.93 -28.19
N ALA A 244 16.49 -1.70 -29.19
CA ALA A 244 17.63 -2.60 -29.13
C ALA A 244 18.95 -1.91 -28.72
N GLU A 245 19.11 -0.65 -29.11
CA GLU A 245 20.28 0.22 -28.80
C GLU A 245 20.55 0.33 -27.30
N ILE A 246 19.48 0.40 -26.48
CA ILE A 246 19.60 0.60 -25.02
C ILE A 246 19.39 -0.67 -24.21
N CYS A 247 18.90 -1.75 -24.81
CA CYS A 247 18.59 -3.00 -24.08
C CYS A 247 19.80 -3.60 -23.37
N SER A 248 21.01 -3.45 -23.91
CA SER A 248 22.24 -3.92 -23.24
C SER A 248 22.54 -3.21 -21.90
N ARG A 249 21.97 -2.01 -21.69
CA ARG A 249 22.11 -1.21 -20.47
C ARG A 249 20.93 -1.34 -19.51
N ILE A 250 20.01 -2.26 -19.78
CA ILE A 250 18.85 -2.54 -18.92
C ILE A 250 19.06 -3.88 -18.23
N GLU A 251 19.30 -3.82 -16.94
CA GLU A 251 19.35 -4.97 -16.03
C GLU A 251 17.93 -5.26 -15.53
N VAL A 252 17.52 -6.53 -15.54
CA VAL A 252 16.17 -6.96 -15.08
C VAL A 252 16.34 -8.00 -13.99
N VAL A 253 15.75 -7.74 -12.83
CA VAL A 253 15.63 -8.69 -11.71
C VAL A 253 14.13 -8.98 -11.54
N PRO A 254 13.63 -10.08 -12.11
CA PRO A 254 12.17 -10.32 -12.23
C PRO A 254 11.44 -10.42 -10.89
N HIS A 255 12.11 -10.94 -9.88
CA HIS A 255 11.57 -11.16 -8.54
C HIS A 255 12.66 -11.17 -7.48
N VAL A 256 12.37 -10.59 -6.32
CA VAL A 256 13.27 -10.59 -5.13
C VAL A 256 12.40 -10.86 -3.91
N GLU A 257 12.70 -11.91 -3.15
CA GLU A 257 12.01 -12.24 -1.90
C GLU A 257 12.78 -11.75 -0.67
N ASP A 258 14.10 -11.81 -0.73
CA ASP A 258 14.96 -11.41 0.37
C ASP A 258 15.07 -9.88 0.47
N LYS A 259 14.75 -9.36 1.65
CA LYS A 259 14.81 -7.91 1.93
C LYS A 259 16.24 -7.38 1.92
N ALA A 260 17.22 -8.17 2.32
CA ALA A 260 18.64 -7.78 2.27
C ALA A 260 19.14 -7.70 0.82
N GLU A 261 18.72 -8.63 -0.04
CA GLU A 261 18.99 -8.56 -1.48
C GLU A 261 18.34 -7.31 -2.10
N LEU A 262 17.07 -7.08 -1.82
CA LEU A 262 16.33 -5.90 -2.32
C LEU A 262 16.99 -4.60 -1.86
N ARG A 263 17.39 -4.50 -0.59
CA ARG A 263 18.17 -3.38 -0.05
C ARG A 263 19.46 -3.14 -0.83
N ASN A 264 20.22 -4.20 -1.13
CA ASN A 264 21.47 -4.09 -1.87
C ASN A 264 21.23 -3.57 -3.30
N LEU A 265 20.12 -3.95 -3.94
CA LEU A 265 19.73 -3.41 -5.24
C LEU A 265 19.40 -1.91 -5.15
N TYR A 266 18.62 -1.47 -4.15
CA TYR A 266 18.37 -0.03 -3.94
C TYR A 266 19.64 0.75 -3.61
N ALA A 267 20.56 0.18 -2.82
CA ALA A 267 21.82 0.86 -2.46
C ALA A 267 22.68 1.21 -3.68
N ARG A 268 22.60 0.44 -4.78
CA ARG A 268 23.29 0.71 -6.06
C ARG A 268 22.69 1.88 -6.83
N MET A 269 21.38 2.14 -6.68
CA MET A 269 20.66 3.13 -7.47
C MET A 269 20.99 4.55 -7.04
N SER A 270 21.44 5.42 -7.95
CA SER A 270 21.61 6.86 -7.67
C SER A 270 20.28 7.62 -7.77
N ILE A 271 19.40 7.20 -8.68
CA ILE A 271 18.08 7.78 -8.91
C ILE A 271 17.05 6.64 -8.85
N PHE A 272 15.95 6.86 -8.15
CA PHE A 272 14.81 5.94 -8.14
C PHE A 272 13.59 6.61 -8.76
N VAL A 273 12.84 5.89 -9.60
CA VAL A 273 11.68 6.45 -10.28
C VAL A 273 10.41 5.66 -9.98
N LEU A 274 9.32 6.38 -9.62
CA LEU A 274 8.00 5.80 -9.41
C LEU A 274 6.90 6.68 -10.02
N PRO A 275 6.73 6.69 -11.36
CA PRO A 275 5.74 7.52 -12.04
C PRO A 275 4.35 6.89 -12.00
N SER A 276 3.92 6.42 -10.82
CA SER A 276 2.64 5.73 -10.67
C SER A 276 1.45 6.66 -10.92
N ILE A 277 0.44 6.18 -11.65
CA ILE A 277 -0.85 6.87 -11.79
C ILE A 277 -1.56 6.86 -10.45
N GLY A 278 -1.40 5.79 -9.67
CA GLY A 278 -2.00 5.65 -8.35
C GLY A 278 -1.28 4.68 -7.44
N GLU A 279 -1.08 5.11 -6.21
CA GLU A 279 -0.60 4.33 -5.07
C GLU A 279 -1.50 4.59 -3.86
N SER A 280 -1.63 3.60 -3.00
CA SER A 280 -2.16 3.84 -1.65
C SER A 280 -1.07 4.29 -0.70
N PHE A 281 0.09 3.64 -0.79
CA PHE A 281 1.27 4.03 -0.05
C PHE A 281 2.47 4.23 -0.99
N GLY A 282 2.98 3.18 -1.61
CA GLY A 282 4.17 3.22 -2.44
C GLY A 282 5.41 2.74 -1.67
N LEU A 283 5.33 1.54 -1.09
CA LEU A 283 6.43 0.94 -0.28
C LEU A 283 7.78 1.02 -0.99
N ALA A 284 7.83 0.73 -2.29
CA ALA A 284 9.07 0.76 -3.06
C ALA A 284 9.74 2.14 -3.06
N LEU A 285 8.97 3.24 -3.04
CA LEU A 285 9.52 4.58 -2.90
C LEU A 285 10.15 4.79 -1.52
N ALA A 286 9.42 4.45 -0.46
CA ALA A 286 9.92 4.59 0.91
C ALA A 286 11.17 3.73 1.16
N GLU A 287 11.19 2.48 0.67
CA GLU A 287 12.34 1.57 0.74
C GLU A 287 13.57 2.14 -0.01
N ALA A 288 13.36 2.66 -1.23
CA ALA A 288 14.44 3.27 -2.01
C ALA A 288 14.97 4.56 -1.35
N MET A 289 14.08 5.38 -0.78
CA MET A 289 14.45 6.58 -0.04
C MET A 289 15.23 6.24 1.22
N ALA A 290 14.84 5.22 1.98
CA ALA A 290 15.60 4.72 3.14
C ALA A 290 17.02 4.30 2.76
N CYS A 291 17.22 3.74 1.56
CA CYS A 291 18.51 3.40 1.00
C CYS A 291 19.25 4.60 0.37
N GLY A 292 18.79 5.83 0.55
CA GLY A 292 19.43 7.05 0.04
C GLY A 292 19.37 7.21 -1.48
N CYS A 293 18.33 6.73 -2.15
CA CYS A 293 18.11 7.06 -3.56
C CYS A 293 17.55 8.47 -3.68
N ALA A 294 18.06 9.29 -4.62
CA ALA A 294 17.35 10.51 -5.04
C ALA A 294 16.13 10.08 -5.84
N ALA A 295 14.93 10.39 -5.33
CA ALA A 295 13.69 9.88 -5.92
C ALA A 295 13.02 10.89 -6.85
N ALA A 296 12.42 10.38 -7.95
CA ALA A 296 11.46 11.11 -8.78
C ALA A 296 10.13 10.33 -8.81
N ALA A 297 9.07 10.88 -8.25
CA ALA A 297 7.81 10.17 -8.08
C ALA A 297 6.60 11.07 -8.28
N THR A 298 5.47 10.51 -8.71
CA THR A 298 4.19 11.23 -8.73
C THR A 298 3.64 11.44 -7.32
N ARG A 299 2.91 12.56 -7.12
CA ARG A 299 2.26 12.93 -5.85
C ARG A 299 1.08 12.03 -5.50
N VAL A 300 1.34 10.76 -5.28
CA VAL A 300 0.32 9.75 -4.92
C VAL A 300 0.79 8.90 -3.75
N GLY A 301 -0.14 8.45 -2.91
CA GLY A 301 0.19 7.67 -1.71
C GLY A 301 1.07 8.45 -0.74
N PHE A 302 2.15 7.82 -0.26
CA PHE A 302 3.13 8.45 0.63
C PHE A 302 3.79 9.70 0.01
N ALA A 303 4.07 9.67 -1.30
CA ALA A 303 4.69 10.80 -2.00
C ALA A 303 3.84 12.07 -1.97
N ALA A 304 2.53 11.99 -1.76
CA ALA A 304 1.67 13.17 -1.65
C ALA A 304 2.00 14.07 -0.43
N GLY A 305 2.57 13.48 0.63
CA GLY A 305 2.99 14.19 1.84
C GLY A 305 4.43 14.72 1.81
N LEU A 306 5.20 14.41 0.77
CA LEU A 306 6.60 14.85 0.65
C LEU A 306 6.69 16.30 0.11
N ASN A 307 7.79 16.95 0.42
CA ASN A 307 8.16 18.28 -0.08
C ASN A 307 8.95 18.16 -1.38
N ASP A 308 8.45 18.84 -2.42
CA ASP A 308 9.15 18.86 -3.72
C ASP A 308 10.52 19.50 -3.60
N ARG A 309 11.53 18.87 -4.23
CA ARG A 309 12.94 19.31 -4.26
C ARG A 309 13.65 19.36 -2.90
N GLU A 310 12.97 18.93 -1.82
CA GLU A 310 13.54 18.77 -0.49
C GLU A 310 13.66 17.29 -0.12
N ASP A 311 12.58 16.52 -0.25
CA ASP A 311 12.54 15.09 0.06
C ASP A 311 12.68 14.23 -1.21
N ALA A 312 12.06 14.67 -2.31
CA ALA A 312 12.06 14.01 -3.62
C ALA A 312 11.76 15.03 -4.73
N MET A 313 12.00 14.66 -6.00
CA MET A 313 11.42 15.35 -7.16
C MET A 313 9.99 14.87 -7.36
N LEU A 314 9.00 15.75 -7.21
CA LEU A 314 7.60 15.39 -7.27
C LEU A 314 6.95 15.79 -8.59
N LEU A 315 6.32 14.81 -9.22
CA LEU A 315 5.57 14.98 -10.46
C LEU A 315 4.09 15.11 -10.13
N GLU A 316 3.43 16.12 -10.67
CA GLU A 316 1.99 16.31 -10.47
C GLU A 316 1.17 15.18 -11.15
N ARG A 317 1.66 14.67 -12.29
CA ARG A 317 1.01 13.62 -13.08
C ARG A 317 2.03 12.69 -13.74
N ALA A 318 1.61 11.44 -13.93
CA ALA A 318 2.36 10.43 -14.67
C ALA A 318 2.26 10.64 -16.19
N GLU A 319 2.80 11.74 -16.68
CA GLU A 319 2.75 12.16 -18.09
C GLU A 319 4.15 12.48 -18.61
N SER A 320 4.42 12.14 -19.88
CA SER A 320 5.63 12.57 -20.58
C SER A 320 5.48 14.05 -21.01
N PRO A 321 6.51 14.93 -20.90
CA PRO A 321 7.90 14.59 -20.53
C PRO A 321 8.23 14.78 -19.04
N ASN A 322 7.27 14.86 -18.14
CA ASN A 322 7.51 15.24 -16.74
C ASN A 322 8.57 14.38 -16.05
N LEU A 323 8.54 13.06 -16.28
CA LEU A 323 9.54 12.14 -15.70
C LEU A 323 10.90 12.35 -16.36
N TYR A 324 10.95 12.56 -17.67
CA TYR A 324 12.19 12.86 -18.39
C TYR A 324 12.86 14.12 -17.82
N ASP A 325 12.11 15.22 -17.67
CA ASP A 325 12.65 16.48 -17.19
C ASP A 325 13.20 16.36 -15.76
N ALA A 326 12.45 15.70 -14.86
CA ALA A 326 12.87 15.47 -13.48
C ALA A 326 14.14 14.60 -13.39
N VAL A 327 14.20 13.50 -14.13
CA VAL A 327 15.37 12.60 -14.13
C VAL A 327 16.56 13.26 -14.78
N ARG A 328 16.35 13.99 -15.88
CA ARG A 328 17.41 14.76 -16.54
C ARG A 328 18.01 15.80 -15.58
N GLU A 329 17.18 16.53 -14.84
CA GLU A 329 17.65 17.48 -13.84
C GLU A 329 18.48 16.79 -12.76
N LEU A 330 18.04 15.63 -12.23
CA LEU A 330 18.80 14.86 -11.24
C LEU A 330 20.15 14.35 -11.78
N ILE A 331 20.25 14.11 -13.08
CA ILE A 331 21.51 13.70 -13.73
C ILE A 331 22.47 14.88 -13.83
N VAL A 332 22.01 16.01 -14.31
CA VAL A 332 22.84 17.20 -14.62
C VAL A 332 23.20 17.98 -13.35
N ASN A 333 22.25 18.10 -12.42
CA ASN A 333 22.40 18.82 -11.17
C ASN A 333 22.84 17.83 -10.05
N THR A 334 24.13 17.58 -9.98
CA THR A 334 24.73 16.65 -9.00
C THR A 334 24.46 17.09 -7.56
N ASP A 335 24.48 18.40 -7.30
CA ASP A 335 24.28 18.94 -5.94
C ASP A 335 22.85 18.66 -5.46
N LEU A 336 21.84 18.93 -6.30
CA LEU A 336 20.45 18.58 -5.97
C LEU A 336 20.28 17.08 -5.74
N ARG A 337 20.85 16.24 -6.63
CA ARG A 337 20.79 14.78 -6.46
C ARG A 337 21.42 14.33 -5.14
N GLN A 338 22.57 14.88 -4.76
CA GLN A 338 23.23 14.56 -3.49
C GLN A 338 22.43 15.06 -2.29
N GLN A 339 21.88 16.26 -2.35
CA GLN A 339 20.98 16.80 -1.34
C GLN A 339 19.78 15.87 -1.10
N LEU A 340 19.07 15.49 -2.17
CA LEU A 340 17.93 14.58 -2.06
C LEU A 340 18.32 13.20 -1.54
N SER A 341 19.46 12.67 -2.00
CA SER A 341 19.99 11.38 -1.51
C SER A 341 20.26 11.39 0.01
N GLN A 342 20.70 12.52 0.58
CA GLN A 342 20.97 12.67 2.00
C GLN A 342 19.69 12.93 2.83
N GLN A 343 18.70 13.58 2.25
CA GLN A 343 17.44 13.89 2.92
C GLN A 343 16.43 12.74 2.85
N ALA A 344 16.45 11.95 1.79
CA ALA A 344 15.51 10.86 1.58
C ALA A 344 15.38 9.89 2.78
N PRO A 345 16.46 9.41 3.43
CA PRO A 345 16.35 8.54 4.61
C PRO A 345 15.70 9.22 5.80
N ARG A 346 15.90 10.53 5.98
CA ARG A 346 15.29 11.30 7.08
C ARG A 346 13.79 11.43 6.90
N ALA A 347 13.35 11.65 5.65
CA ALA A 347 11.94 11.77 5.32
C ALA A 347 11.13 10.49 5.63
N VAL A 348 11.78 9.31 5.61
CA VAL A 348 11.14 8.00 5.86
C VAL A 348 11.46 7.39 7.23
N GLN A 349 12.27 8.05 8.05
CA GLN A 349 12.75 7.50 9.33
C GLN A 349 11.61 7.09 10.28
N HIS A 350 10.45 7.74 10.18
CA HIS A 350 9.27 7.46 10.99
C HIS A 350 8.48 6.22 10.52
N LEU A 351 8.84 5.59 9.40
CA LEU A 351 8.13 4.45 8.83
C LEU A 351 8.58 3.10 9.40
N GLY A 352 9.03 3.07 10.65
CA GLY A 352 9.42 1.83 11.33
C GLY A 352 8.23 1.05 11.87
N TRP A 353 8.37 -0.27 11.95
CA TRP A 353 7.35 -1.18 12.50
C TRP A 353 6.97 -0.83 13.94
N SER A 354 7.92 -0.45 14.78
CA SER A 354 7.67 -0.08 16.19
C SER A 354 6.68 1.09 16.28
N GLU A 355 6.84 2.11 15.44
CA GLU A 355 5.96 3.29 15.45
C GLU A 355 4.56 2.95 14.95
N ALA A 356 4.45 2.20 13.85
CA ALA A 356 3.17 1.81 13.28
C ALA A 356 2.36 0.92 14.25
N ILE A 357 3.01 -0.06 14.89
CA ILE A 357 2.38 -0.92 15.92
C ILE A 357 1.96 -0.09 17.12
N SER A 358 2.80 0.85 17.58
CA SER A 358 2.48 1.74 18.70
C SER A 358 1.25 2.60 18.41
N LYS A 359 1.18 3.22 17.22
CA LYS A 359 0.01 4.01 16.78
C LYS A 359 -1.27 3.16 16.74
N LEU A 360 -1.20 1.95 16.19
CA LEU A 360 -2.35 1.04 16.13
C LEU A 360 -2.80 0.63 17.53
N ASN A 361 -1.87 0.28 18.41
CA ASN A 361 -2.14 -0.11 19.78
C ASN A 361 -2.81 1.03 20.56
N ILE A 362 -2.27 2.24 20.52
CA ILE A 362 -2.85 3.44 21.17
C ILE A 362 -4.25 3.69 20.62
N THR A 363 -4.44 3.57 19.30
CA THR A 363 -5.72 3.75 18.66
C THR A 363 -6.74 2.75 19.22
N TYR A 364 -6.43 1.46 19.27
CA TYR A 364 -7.35 0.46 19.80
C TYR A 364 -7.67 0.65 21.27
N LEU A 365 -6.67 0.91 22.10
CA LEU A 365 -6.89 1.17 23.52
C LEU A 365 -7.79 2.39 23.76
N SER A 366 -7.58 3.46 23.01
CA SER A 366 -8.39 4.68 23.11
C SER A 366 -9.85 4.45 22.73
N TRP A 367 -10.09 3.67 21.66
CA TRP A 367 -11.44 3.36 21.18
C TRP A 367 -12.19 2.39 22.08
N VAL A 368 -11.53 1.33 22.56
CA VAL A 368 -12.13 0.34 23.47
C VAL A 368 -12.43 0.94 24.86
N SER A 369 -11.76 2.02 25.22
CA SER A 369 -12.01 2.76 26.49
C SER A 369 -13.12 3.79 26.39
N ARG A 370 -13.62 4.10 25.19
CA ARG A 370 -14.76 5.01 25.03
C ARG A 370 -16.02 4.33 25.59
N PRO A 371 -16.89 5.06 26.35
CA PRO A 371 -18.19 4.53 26.69
C PRO A 371 -18.87 4.09 25.39
N HIS A 372 -19.39 2.87 25.32
CA HIS A 372 -20.23 2.45 24.19
C HIS A 372 -21.38 3.43 24.11
N ALA A 373 -21.34 4.38 23.18
CA ALA A 373 -22.51 5.19 22.85
C ALA A 373 -23.61 4.19 22.46
N ALA A 374 -24.65 4.16 23.29
CA ALA A 374 -25.88 3.44 22.99
C ALA A 374 -26.22 3.78 21.54
N SER A 375 -26.35 2.76 20.69
CA SER A 375 -26.61 2.85 19.26
C SER A 375 -27.45 4.08 18.95
N ASP A 376 -26.80 5.09 18.36
CA ASP A 376 -27.45 6.33 17.97
C ASP A 376 -28.68 5.97 17.10
N SER A 377 -29.84 6.43 17.54
CA SER A 377 -31.14 6.20 16.96
C SER A 377 -31.33 6.90 15.59
N ARG A 378 -30.32 6.88 14.73
CA ARG A 378 -30.34 7.46 13.37
C ARG A 378 -30.47 6.41 12.28
N LEU A 379 -31.39 5.46 12.46
CA LEU A 379 -31.80 4.52 11.41
C LEU A 379 -33.34 4.48 11.26
N ASN A 380 -34.00 5.65 11.42
CA ASN A 380 -35.35 5.83 10.95
C ASN A 380 -35.41 7.15 10.17
N GLY A 381 -35.26 7.05 8.85
CA GLY A 381 -35.43 8.09 7.86
C GLY A 381 -35.20 7.50 6.49
#